data_940b160dfd3f9bba0332420f01192bed
#
_entry.id   940b160dfd3f9bba0332420f01192bed
#
_cell.length_a   1.000
_cell.length_b   1.000
_cell.length_c   1.000
_cell.angle_alpha   90.00
_cell.angle_beta   90.00
_cell.angle_gamma   90.00
#
_symmetry.space_group_name_H-M   'P 1'
#
loop_
_entity.id
_entity.type
_entity.pdbx_description
1 polymer ?
#
loop_
_entity_poly.entity_id
_entity_poly.type
_entity_poly.pdbx_seq_one_letter_code
_entity_poly.pdbx_strand_id
1 'polypeptide(L)'
;MPEMNGIETAEQILLRSPETDIVFVTAFGDYAVKAFELNALDYLLKPVQKERLQKTLMRIQKEKESRDDNSPAACSTQCIRCFQSLQVELSESRGPETIRWRTNKAQELFSYFLHRRGQPVRKDLLLDLFWEEVDWKKGYAQLYTTVYQIRKTLDQLRIGVKIINCDDGYLLEMNNVSLDVDEWENGLRSLPPLTEESVGDYTRLLELYRGDYFAEYDYLWAESERQRLRMDWYNLASQVGNFLVANGEYSKAIVLYLRIQRFYPHVEELYFSLMKLYDVLGDREAVAGQYNSMREMLREEFEAEAPPHIKEWYQQWKNRK
;
A
#
# COMPACT_ATOMS: atom_id res chain seq x y z
N MET A 1 -45.65 0.95 5.09
CA MET A 1 -45.73 -0.44 4.63
C MET A 1 -45.90 -1.28 5.89
N PRO A 2 -46.87 -2.21 5.95
CA PRO A 2 -47.26 -2.78 7.24
C PRO A 2 -46.31 -3.83 7.85
N GLU A 3 -45.41 -4.43 7.08
CA GLU A 3 -44.59 -5.55 7.54
C GLU A 3 -43.06 -5.37 7.34
N MET A 4 -42.62 -4.42 6.52
CA MET A 4 -41.21 -4.14 6.23
C MET A 4 -41.03 -2.65 5.93
N ASN A 5 -40.04 -2.02 6.56
CA ASN A 5 -39.74 -0.61 6.28
C ASN A 5 -38.90 -0.43 5.02
N GLY A 6 -38.82 0.81 4.50
CA GLY A 6 -38.10 1.08 3.23
C GLY A 6 -36.59 0.78 3.30
N ILE A 7 -35.98 0.87 4.47
CA ILE A 7 -34.57 0.52 4.69
C ILE A 7 -34.37 -0.99 4.59
N GLU A 8 -35.18 -1.77 5.32
CA GLU A 8 -35.14 -3.24 5.26
C GLU A 8 -35.43 -3.75 3.85
N THR A 9 -36.36 -3.10 3.14
CA THR A 9 -36.65 -3.44 1.73
C THR A 9 -35.42 -3.21 0.86
N ALA A 10 -34.70 -2.09 1.03
CA ALA A 10 -33.52 -1.79 0.28
C ALA A 10 -32.37 -2.78 0.58
N GLU A 11 -32.19 -3.17 1.84
CA GLU A 11 -31.25 -4.22 2.24
C GLU A 11 -31.52 -5.53 1.51
N GLN A 12 -32.78 -5.98 1.50
CA GLN A 12 -33.15 -7.21 0.81
C GLN A 12 -32.98 -7.14 -0.73
N ILE A 13 -33.20 -5.97 -1.33
CA ILE A 13 -32.95 -5.76 -2.75
C ILE A 13 -31.45 -5.87 -3.03
N LEU A 14 -30.62 -5.20 -2.25
CA LEU A 14 -29.17 -5.19 -2.45
C LEU A 14 -28.54 -6.57 -2.19
N LEU A 15 -29.07 -7.36 -1.25
CA LEU A 15 -28.64 -8.75 -1.04
C LEU A 15 -28.92 -9.64 -2.27
N ARG A 16 -30.02 -9.39 -3.01
CA ARG A 16 -30.38 -10.19 -4.20
C ARG A 16 -29.80 -9.64 -5.50
N SER A 17 -29.64 -8.34 -5.56
CA SER A 17 -29.18 -7.61 -6.76
C SER A 17 -28.31 -6.44 -6.33
N PRO A 18 -27.01 -6.67 -6.03
CA PRO A 18 -26.08 -5.66 -5.52
C PRO A 18 -25.90 -4.45 -6.45
N GLU A 19 -26.14 -4.63 -7.75
CA GLU A 19 -26.00 -3.60 -8.78
C GLU A 19 -27.25 -2.71 -8.94
N THR A 20 -28.26 -2.84 -8.05
CA THR A 20 -29.50 -2.06 -8.15
C THR A 20 -29.29 -0.66 -7.56
N ASP A 21 -29.52 0.36 -8.37
CA ASP A 21 -29.54 1.75 -7.93
C ASP A 21 -30.79 2.05 -7.10
N ILE A 22 -30.61 2.43 -5.84
CA ILE A 22 -31.71 2.73 -4.92
C ILE A 22 -31.79 4.24 -4.67
N VAL A 23 -32.97 4.81 -4.81
CA VAL A 23 -33.27 6.19 -4.42
C VAL A 23 -34.43 6.19 -3.42
N PHE A 24 -34.20 6.75 -2.24
CA PHE A 24 -35.24 6.92 -1.25
C PHE A 24 -36.04 8.21 -1.49
N VAL A 25 -37.36 8.10 -1.41
CA VAL A 25 -38.27 9.25 -1.45
C VAL A 25 -39.18 9.21 -0.24
N THR A 26 -38.94 10.07 0.74
CA THR A 26 -39.61 10.03 2.06
C THR A 26 -39.93 11.40 2.61
N ALA A 27 -40.85 11.46 3.59
CA ALA A 27 -41.13 12.67 4.35
C ALA A 27 -40.23 12.81 5.60
N PHE A 28 -39.46 11.78 5.94
CA PHE A 28 -38.65 11.72 7.17
C PHE A 28 -37.18 12.00 6.85
N GLY A 29 -36.56 12.93 7.59
CA GLY A 29 -35.14 13.27 7.45
C GLY A 29 -34.20 12.33 8.18
N ASP A 30 -34.67 11.65 9.23
CA ASP A 30 -33.85 10.90 10.20
C ASP A 30 -33.22 9.62 9.64
N TYR A 31 -33.74 9.11 8.53
CA TYR A 31 -33.26 7.88 7.87
C TYR A 31 -32.21 8.16 6.77
N ALA A 32 -31.83 9.43 6.55
CA ALA A 32 -30.86 9.76 5.51
C ALA A 32 -29.51 9.08 5.75
N VAL A 33 -29.07 8.98 7.02
CA VAL A 33 -27.83 8.29 7.38
C VAL A 33 -27.88 6.81 7.00
N LYS A 34 -28.99 6.12 7.35
CA LYS A 34 -29.18 4.70 6.99
C LYS A 34 -29.29 4.47 5.48
N ALA A 35 -29.90 5.38 4.74
CA ALA A 35 -29.95 5.33 3.29
C ALA A 35 -28.54 5.44 2.66
N PHE A 36 -27.66 6.28 3.24
CA PHE A 36 -26.26 6.36 2.84
C PHE A 36 -25.47 5.09 3.21
N GLU A 37 -25.77 4.45 4.35
CA GLU A 37 -25.18 3.16 4.75
C GLU A 37 -25.46 2.07 3.72
N LEU A 38 -26.65 2.06 3.14
CA LEU A 38 -27.07 1.13 2.09
C LEU A 38 -26.55 1.51 0.70
N ASN A 39 -25.70 2.52 0.60
CA ASN A 39 -25.20 3.01 -0.69
C ASN A 39 -26.30 3.46 -1.65
N ALA A 40 -27.42 4.02 -1.12
CA ALA A 40 -28.46 4.57 -1.95
C ALA A 40 -27.91 5.71 -2.82
N LEU A 41 -28.29 5.71 -4.08
CA LEU A 41 -27.84 6.69 -5.08
C LEU A 41 -28.23 8.12 -4.69
N ASP A 42 -29.43 8.29 -4.12
CA ASP A 42 -29.90 9.57 -3.61
C ASP A 42 -31.00 9.39 -2.54
N TYR A 43 -31.23 10.48 -1.77
CA TYR A 43 -32.27 10.58 -0.74
C TYR A 43 -33.05 11.86 -0.94
N LEU A 44 -34.33 11.73 -1.30
CA LEU A 44 -35.22 12.86 -1.63
C LEU A 44 -36.27 13.04 -0.53
N LEU A 45 -36.34 14.23 0.01
CA LEU A 45 -37.41 14.60 0.95
C LEU A 45 -38.64 15.07 0.23
N LYS A 46 -39.81 14.62 0.69
CA LYS A 46 -41.12 15.13 0.23
C LYS A 46 -41.41 16.48 0.88
N PRO A 47 -41.90 17.50 0.14
CA PRO A 47 -42.26 17.46 -1.28
C PRO A 47 -41.02 17.49 -2.19
N VAL A 48 -41.00 16.58 -3.18
CA VAL A 48 -39.89 16.46 -4.11
C VAL A 48 -39.83 17.65 -5.05
N GLN A 49 -38.75 18.41 -5.03
CA GLN A 49 -38.52 19.52 -5.95
C GLN A 49 -38.07 19.00 -7.31
N LYS A 50 -38.59 19.59 -8.38
CA LYS A 50 -38.32 19.17 -9.75
C LYS A 50 -36.83 19.19 -10.11
N GLU A 51 -36.14 20.24 -9.69
CA GLU A 51 -34.68 20.43 -9.91
C GLU A 51 -33.86 19.35 -9.20
N ARG A 52 -34.30 18.94 -8.02
CA ARG A 52 -33.62 17.89 -7.24
C ARG A 52 -33.81 16.52 -7.89
N LEU A 53 -35.02 16.21 -8.33
CA LEU A 53 -35.31 14.97 -9.06
C LEU A 53 -34.54 14.89 -10.39
N GLN A 54 -34.46 15.99 -11.14
CA GLN A 54 -33.65 16.04 -12.36
C GLN A 54 -32.16 15.74 -12.10
N LYS A 55 -31.58 16.26 -11.04
CA LYS A 55 -30.20 15.95 -10.66
C LYS A 55 -30.02 14.45 -10.35
N THR A 56 -30.97 13.85 -9.65
CA THR A 56 -30.96 12.41 -9.34
C THR A 56 -31.05 11.57 -10.64
N LEU A 57 -31.95 11.92 -11.56
CA LEU A 57 -32.06 11.24 -12.84
C LEU A 57 -30.81 11.37 -13.71
N MET A 58 -30.17 12.54 -13.74
CA MET A 58 -28.87 12.71 -14.42
C MET A 58 -27.77 11.85 -13.81
N ARG A 59 -27.78 11.63 -12.50
CA ARG A 59 -26.86 10.71 -11.83
C ARG A 59 -27.09 9.27 -12.27
N ILE A 60 -28.35 8.81 -12.28
CA ILE A 60 -28.73 7.46 -12.75
C ILE A 60 -28.28 7.24 -14.20
N GLN A 61 -28.52 8.22 -15.09
CA GLN A 61 -28.09 8.12 -16.48
C GLN A 61 -26.58 8.05 -16.62
N LYS A 62 -25.83 8.89 -15.90
CA LYS A 62 -24.37 8.91 -15.94
C LYS A 62 -23.76 7.61 -15.40
N GLU A 63 -24.36 7.01 -14.38
CA GLU A 63 -23.91 5.71 -13.85
C GLU A 63 -24.21 4.56 -14.80
N LYS A 64 -25.36 4.60 -15.52
CA LYS A 64 -25.68 3.63 -16.57
C LYS A 64 -24.72 3.74 -17.75
N GLU A 65 -24.44 4.93 -18.24
CA GLU A 65 -23.47 5.17 -19.32
C GLU A 65 -22.06 4.68 -18.94
N SER A 66 -21.67 4.81 -17.65
CA SER A 66 -20.41 4.28 -17.14
C SER A 66 -20.37 2.75 -17.02
N ARG A 67 -21.54 2.08 -16.97
CA ARG A 67 -21.67 0.60 -16.95
C ARG A 67 -21.69 -0.01 -18.35
N ASP A 68 -22.27 0.70 -19.33
CA ASP A 68 -22.35 0.23 -20.72
C ASP A 68 -21.01 0.36 -21.49
N ASP A 69 -20.09 1.22 -21.03
CA ASP A 69 -18.73 1.35 -21.58
C ASP A 69 -17.77 0.20 -21.14
N ASN A 70 -18.28 -0.85 -20.50
CA ASN A 70 -17.55 -2.07 -20.17
C ASN A 70 -17.38 -3.00 -21.40
N SER A 71 -16.98 -2.45 -22.53
CA SER A 71 -16.36 -3.21 -23.60
C SER A 71 -15.02 -3.77 -23.08
N PRO A 72 -14.64 -5.03 -23.36
CA PRO A 72 -13.39 -5.58 -22.89
C PRO A 72 -12.23 -4.84 -23.56
N ALA A 73 -11.84 -3.71 -22.96
CA ALA A 73 -10.60 -3.04 -23.29
C ALA A 73 -9.44 -3.99 -22.95
N ALA A 74 -8.49 -4.04 -23.85
CA ALA A 74 -7.25 -4.81 -23.74
C ALA A 74 -6.75 -4.82 -22.28
N CYS A 75 -6.38 -5.99 -21.81
CA CYS A 75 -5.92 -6.29 -20.45
C CYS A 75 -4.73 -5.39 -20.05
N SER A 76 -5.01 -4.13 -19.70
CA SER A 76 -4.07 -3.26 -18.99
C SER A 76 -4.27 -3.52 -17.52
N THR A 77 -3.41 -4.34 -16.94
CA THR A 77 -3.43 -4.63 -15.50
C THR A 77 -3.16 -3.33 -14.75
N GLN A 78 -4.17 -2.82 -14.05
CA GLN A 78 -3.99 -1.70 -13.14
C GLN A 78 -3.20 -2.19 -11.92
N CYS A 79 -2.28 -1.36 -11.42
CA CYS A 79 -1.48 -1.71 -10.25
C CYS A 79 -1.61 -0.63 -9.17
N ILE A 80 -1.82 -1.04 -7.92
CA ILE A 80 -1.71 -0.17 -6.75
C ILE A 80 -0.37 -0.45 -6.09
N ARG A 81 0.39 0.61 -5.85
CA ARG A 81 1.69 0.56 -5.18
C ARG A 81 1.53 0.96 -3.73
N CYS A 82 2.05 0.12 -2.85
CA CYS A 82 2.08 0.30 -1.41
C CYS A 82 3.51 0.43 -0.87
N PHE A 83 4.52 0.07 -1.67
CA PHE A 83 5.91 0.31 -1.31
C PHE A 83 6.26 1.79 -1.48
N GLN A 84 6.80 2.38 -0.42
CA GLN A 84 7.12 3.78 -0.22
C GLN A 84 5.87 4.64 -0.01
N SER A 85 5.05 4.85 -1.02
CA SER A 85 3.83 5.66 -0.96
C SER A 85 2.68 5.02 -1.72
N LEU A 86 1.45 5.41 -1.36
CA LEU A 86 0.24 4.95 -2.03
C LEU A 86 0.09 5.61 -3.39
N GLN A 87 0.27 4.84 -4.45
CA GLN A 87 0.15 5.29 -5.85
C GLN A 87 -0.69 4.31 -6.66
N VAL A 88 -1.27 4.79 -7.76
CA VAL A 88 -2.01 3.97 -8.72
C VAL A 88 -1.36 4.11 -10.09
N GLU A 89 -1.13 2.99 -10.74
CA GLU A 89 -0.65 2.92 -12.11
C GLU A 89 -1.81 2.44 -13.01
N LEU A 90 -2.36 3.36 -13.80
CA LEU A 90 -3.58 3.11 -14.57
C LEU A 90 -3.30 2.51 -15.96
N SER A 91 -2.11 2.69 -16.51
CA SER A 91 -1.60 2.04 -17.73
C SER A 91 -0.13 2.35 -17.91
N GLU A 92 0.56 1.54 -18.74
CA GLU A 92 1.99 1.67 -19.04
C GLU A 92 2.39 3.05 -19.63
N SER A 93 1.44 3.82 -20.15
CA SER A 93 1.72 5.08 -20.85
C SER A 93 1.80 6.33 -19.95
N ARG A 94 1.35 6.28 -18.70
CA ARG A 94 1.28 7.45 -17.81
C ARG A 94 2.17 7.39 -16.58
N GLY A 95 2.67 6.21 -16.23
CA GLY A 95 3.40 5.99 -14.97
C GLY A 95 2.52 6.12 -13.73
N PRO A 96 3.12 5.93 -12.53
CA PRO A 96 2.40 5.96 -11.27
C PRO A 96 1.86 7.36 -10.96
N GLU A 97 0.59 7.45 -10.61
CA GLU A 97 -0.08 8.69 -10.21
C GLU A 97 -0.41 8.66 -8.71
N THR A 98 -0.17 9.75 -8.02
CA THR A 98 -0.58 9.90 -6.62
C THR A 98 -2.06 10.23 -6.54
N ILE A 99 -2.81 9.47 -5.74
CA ILE A 99 -4.24 9.69 -5.53
C ILE A 99 -4.45 10.97 -4.70
N ARG A 100 -5.27 11.88 -5.19
CA ARG A 100 -5.66 13.06 -4.43
C ARG A 100 -6.83 12.75 -3.50
N TRP A 101 -6.51 12.46 -2.26
CA TRP A 101 -7.50 12.22 -1.21
C TRP A 101 -8.08 13.52 -0.67
N ARG A 102 -9.36 13.52 -0.33
CA ARG A 102 -10.00 14.66 0.29
C ARG A 102 -9.51 14.93 1.73
N THR A 103 -9.17 13.85 2.44
CA THR A 103 -8.65 13.90 3.82
C THR A 103 -7.61 12.80 4.02
N ASN A 104 -6.66 13.03 4.94
CA ASN A 104 -5.68 12.02 5.34
C ASN A 104 -6.37 10.78 5.93
N LYS A 105 -7.50 10.96 6.63
CA LYS A 105 -8.28 9.86 7.19
C LYS A 105 -8.88 8.95 6.12
N ALA A 106 -9.32 9.50 4.97
CA ALA A 106 -9.79 8.70 3.85
C ALA A 106 -8.65 7.90 3.20
N GLN A 107 -7.49 8.50 3.06
CA GLN A 107 -6.30 7.82 2.58
C GLN A 107 -5.88 6.68 3.51
N GLU A 108 -5.80 6.95 4.81
CA GLU A 108 -5.41 5.97 5.82
C GLU A 108 -6.38 4.79 5.87
N LEU A 109 -7.70 5.05 5.88
CA LEU A 109 -8.72 4.01 5.87
C LEU A 109 -8.66 3.16 4.59
N PHE A 110 -8.44 3.77 3.42
CA PHE A 110 -8.26 3.03 2.17
C PHE A 110 -6.99 2.17 2.21
N SER A 111 -5.88 2.71 2.70
CA SER A 111 -4.63 1.95 2.89
C SER A 111 -4.82 0.76 3.83
N TYR A 112 -5.64 0.91 4.86
CA TYR A 112 -5.98 -0.18 5.77
C TYR A 112 -6.81 -1.27 5.06
N PHE A 113 -7.77 -0.91 4.21
CA PHE A 113 -8.49 -1.89 3.41
C PHE A 113 -7.57 -2.64 2.43
N LEU A 114 -6.60 -1.98 1.82
CA LEU A 114 -5.57 -2.64 1.00
C LEU A 114 -4.73 -3.60 1.85
N HIS A 115 -4.35 -3.19 3.05
CA HIS A 115 -3.62 -4.05 4.00
C HIS A 115 -4.42 -5.31 4.37
N ARG A 116 -5.75 -5.20 4.49
CA ARG A 116 -6.63 -6.35 4.77
C ARG A 116 -6.86 -7.27 3.56
N ARG A 117 -6.46 -6.87 2.36
CA ARG A 117 -6.41 -7.70 1.15
C ARG A 117 -7.69 -8.50 0.88
N GLY A 118 -8.82 -7.81 0.79
CA GLY A 118 -10.11 -8.46 0.53
C GLY A 118 -10.70 -9.23 1.71
N GLN A 119 -10.17 -9.09 2.91
CA GLN A 119 -10.81 -9.61 4.13
C GLN A 119 -11.85 -8.62 4.66
N PRO A 120 -13.01 -9.09 5.12
CA PRO A 120 -14.01 -8.22 5.75
C PRO A 120 -13.45 -7.54 7.00
N VAL A 121 -13.76 -6.26 7.16
CA VAL A 121 -13.37 -5.47 8.33
C VAL A 121 -14.60 -4.92 9.01
N ARG A 122 -14.79 -5.27 10.29
CA ARG A 122 -15.94 -4.84 11.08
C ARG A 122 -15.87 -3.34 11.38
N LYS A 123 -17.05 -2.70 11.44
CA LYS A 123 -17.16 -1.25 11.72
C LYS A 123 -16.64 -0.89 13.09
N ASP A 124 -16.88 -1.72 14.11
CA ASP A 124 -16.37 -1.50 15.47
C ASP A 124 -14.84 -1.44 15.50
N LEU A 125 -14.15 -2.39 14.85
CA LEU A 125 -12.70 -2.39 14.73
C LEU A 125 -12.18 -1.11 14.01
N LEU A 126 -12.90 -0.65 12.98
CA LEU A 126 -12.53 0.59 12.29
C LEU A 126 -12.71 1.81 13.20
N LEU A 127 -13.75 1.83 14.05
CA LEU A 127 -13.94 2.91 15.01
C LEU A 127 -12.84 2.93 16.06
N ASP A 128 -12.48 1.78 16.60
CA ASP A 128 -11.41 1.65 17.60
C ASP A 128 -10.04 2.11 17.02
N LEU A 129 -9.74 1.75 15.76
CA LEU A 129 -8.47 2.11 15.14
C LEU A 129 -8.37 3.58 14.70
N PHE A 130 -9.48 4.16 14.21
CA PHE A 130 -9.42 5.45 13.53
C PHE A 130 -10.15 6.57 14.25
N TRP A 131 -11.02 6.28 15.21
CA TRP A 131 -11.84 7.25 15.94
C TRP A 131 -11.96 6.92 17.44
N GLU A 132 -10.92 6.37 18.05
CA GLU A 132 -10.88 5.94 19.46
C GLU A 132 -11.35 7.03 20.44
N GLU A 133 -10.96 8.29 20.21
CA GLU A 133 -11.31 9.42 21.08
C GLU A 133 -12.67 10.05 20.79
N VAL A 134 -13.44 9.52 19.81
CA VAL A 134 -14.69 10.12 19.34
C VAL A 134 -15.88 9.37 19.91
N ASP A 135 -16.92 10.11 20.37
CA ASP A 135 -18.20 9.50 20.72
C ASP A 135 -18.69 8.57 19.60
N TRP A 136 -19.15 7.36 19.97
CA TRP A 136 -19.48 6.30 19.04
C TRP A 136 -20.48 6.72 17.94
N LYS A 137 -21.51 7.55 18.25
CA LYS A 137 -22.46 8.04 17.24
C LYS A 137 -21.80 8.96 16.21
N LYS A 138 -20.91 9.83 16.70
CA LYS A 138 -20.13 10.72 15.83
C LYS A 138 -19.10 9.92 15.03
N GLY A 139 -18.47 8.91 15.64
CA GLY A 139 -17.53 8.00 14.99
C GLY A 139 -18.16 7.27 13.80
N TYR A 140 -19.37 6.70 13.96
CA TYR A 140 -20.11 6.08 12.87
C TYR A 140 -20.39 7.09 11.73
N ALA A 141 -20.87 8.27 12.05
CA ALA A 141 -21.16 9.29 11.04
C ALA A 141 -19.89 9.69 10.26
N GLN A 142 -18.75 9.77 10.93
CA GLN A 142 -17.45 10.07 10.29
C GLN A 142 -16.98 8.91 9.44
N LEU A 143 -17.10 7.66 9.91
CA LEU A 143 -16.77 6.45 9.14
C LEU A 143 -17.57 6.39 7.84
N TYR A 144 -18.88 6.57 7.89
CA TYR A 144 -19.74 6.55 6.69
C TYR A 144 -19.37 7.66 5.71
N THR A 145 -19.13 8.87 6.21
CA THR A 145 -18.69 9.98 5.38
C THR A 145 -17.35 9.69 4.72
N THR A 146 -16.43 9.08 5.46
CA THR A 146 -15.08 8.73 4.97
C THR A 146 -15.17 7.65 3.90
N VAL A 147 -15.93 6.57 4.14
CA VAL A 147 -16.16 5.51 3.13
C VAL A 147 -16.81 6.06 1.87
N TYR A 148 -17.80 6.96 2.00
CA TYR A 148 -18.40 7.64 0.85
C TYR A 148 -17.37 8.45 0.06
N GLN A 149 -16.48 9.19 0.74
CA GLN A 149 -15.42 9.95 0.08
C GLN A 149 -14.44 9.04 -0.67
N ILE A 150 -14.06 7.89 -0.08
CA ILE A 150 -13.20 6.90 -0.73
C ILE A 150 -13.88 6.38 -1.99
N ARG A 151 -15.10 5.91 -1.91
CA ARG A 151 -15.88 5.41 -3.06
C ARG A 151 -15.91 6.43 -4.19
N LYS A 152 -16.23 7.68 -3.87
CA LYS A 152 -16.24 8.77 -4.85
C LYS A 152 -14.88 9.00 -5.51
N THR A 153 -13.79 8.87 -4.76
CA THR A 153 -12.42 9.00 -5.29
C THR A 153 -12.10 7.83 -6.22
N LEU A 154 -12.43 6.60 -5.83
CA LEU A 154 -12.21 5.40 -6.65
C LEU A 154 -13.00 5.44 -7.98
N ASP A 155 -14.26 5.88 -7.93
CA ASP A 155 -15.12 6.06 -9.12
C ASP A 155 -14.51 7.10 -10.09
N GLN A 156 -13.96 8.19 -9.57
CA GLN A 156 -13.30 9.22 -10.39
C GLN A 156 -12.03 8.71 -11.07
N LEU A 157 -11.29 7.82 -10.40
CA LEU A 157 -10.07 7.19 -10.93
C LEU A 157 -10.37 6.09 -11.95
N ARG A 158 -11.61 5.59 -12.01
CA ARG A 158 -12.01 4.46 -12.85
C ARG A 158 -11.12 3.23 -12.64
N ILE A 159 -10.69 3.01 -11.41
CA ILE A 159 -9.92 1.84 -11.03
C ILE A 159 -10.85 0.70 -10.64
N GLY A 160 -10.45 -0.54 -10.96
CA GLY A 160 -11.22 -1.75 -10.66
C GLY A 160 -11.32 -2.13 -9.18
N VAL A 161 -11.44 -1.14 -8.29
CA VAL A 161 -11.49 -1.31 -6.83
C VAL A 161 -12.78 -0.76 -6.29
N LYS A 162 -13.50 -1.55 -5.49
CA LYS A 162 -14.76 -1.15 -4.85
C LYS A 162 -14.74 -1.48 -3.36
N ILE A 163 -15.32 -0.60 -2.54
CA ILE A 163 -15.64 -0.91 -1.15
C ILE A 163 -17.10 -1.34 -1.09
N ILE A 164 -17.35 -2.60 -0.77
CA ILE A 164 -18.70 -3.15 -0.63
C ILE A 164 -19.06 -3.30 0.86
N ASN A 165 -20.35 -3.25 1.16
CA ASN A 165 -20.86 -3.53 2.49
C ASN A 165 -20.94 -5.05 2.68
N CYS A 166 -20.54 -5.53 3.84
CA CYS A 166 -20.70 -6.93 4.22
C CYS A 166 -21.09 -6.99 5.70
N ASP A 167 -22.17 -7.69 6.03
CA ASP A 167 -22.70 -7.82 7.40
C ASP A 167 -22.51 -6.53 8.24
N ASP A 168 -21.70 -6.60 9.30
CA ASP A 168 -21.37 -5.47 10.17
C ASP A 168 -20.12 -4.69 9.73
N GLY A 169 -19.69 -4.81 8.49
CA GLY A 169 -18.39 -4.28 8.04
C GLY A 169 -18.33 -3.80 6.61
N TYR A 170 -17.10 -3.71 6.15
CA TYR A 170 -16.73 -3.38 4.78
C TYR A 170 -15.71 -4.37 4.24
N LEU A 171 -15.77 -4.61 2.94
CA LEU A 171 -14.83 -5.42 2.18
C LEU A 171 -14.30 -4.61 1.01
N LEU A 172 -13.00 -4.70 0.75
CA LEU A 172 -12.40 -4.17 -0.48
C LEU A 172 -12.41 -5.26 -1.55
N GLU A 173 -13.14 -5.04 -2.61
CA GLU A 173 -13.14 -5.88 -3.82
C GLU A 173 -12.19 -5.29 -4.85
N MET A 174 -11.32 -6.12 -5.42
CA MET A 174 -10.37 -5.73 -6.46
C MET A 174 -10.58 -6.59 -7.71
N ASN A 175 -10.92 -5.94 -8.82
CA ASN A 175 -11.18 -6.60 -10.10
C ASN A 175 -10.13 -6.14 -11.12
N ASN A 176 -9.28 -7.06 -11.58
CA ASN A 176 -8.17 -6.78 -12.51
C ASN A 176 -7.18 -5.71 -12.02
N VAL A 177 -6.95 -5.65 -10.71
CA VAL A 177 -6.00 -4.75 -10.07
C VAL A 177 -5.02 -5.59 -9.29
N SER A 178 -3.71 -5.41 -9.51
CA SER A 178 -2.65 -6.02 -8.73
C SER A 178 -2.16 -5.09 -7.63
N LEU A 179 -1.57 -5.66 -6.57
CA LEU A 179 -0.79 -4.92 -5.57
C LEU A 179 0.69 -5.27 -5.75
N ASP A 180 1.55 -4.28 -5.67
CA ASP A 180 3.00 -4.49 -5.72
C ASP A 180 3.50 -5.40 -4.58
N VAL A 181 2.84 -5.36 -3.43
CA VAL A 181 3.12 -6.24 -2.29
C VAL A 181 2.75 -7.70 -2.60
N ASP A 182 1.61 -7.94 -3.26
CA ASP A 182 1.21 -9.29 -3.65
C ASP A 182 2.12 -9.84 -4.76
N GLU A 183 2.54 -8.98 -5.69
CA GLU A 183 3.53 -9.33 -6.72
C GLU A 183 4.87 -9.71 -6.07
N TRP A 184 5.32 -8.94 -5.09
CA TRP A 184 6.51 -9.23 -4.29
C TRP A 184 6.43 -10.58 -3.58
N GLU A 185 5.36 -10.82 -2.83
CA GLU A 185 5.18 -12.06 -2.07
C GLU A 185 5.07 -13.30 -2.97
N ASN A 186 4.31 -13.19 -4.06
CA ASN A 186 4.17 -14.27 -5.04
C ASN A 186 5.49 -14.52 -5.76
N GLY A 187 6.22 -13.45 -6.09
CA GLY A 187 7.57 -13.53 -6.63
C GLY A 187 8.49 -14.32 -5.71
N LEU A 188 8.56 -13.96 -4.41
CA LEU A 188 9.37 -14.68 -3.43
C LEU A 188 9.07 -16.18 -3.35
N ARG A 189 7.78 -16.56 -3.39
CA ARG A 189 7.36 -17.95 -3.31
C ARG A 189 7.71 -18.75 -4.57
N SER A 190 7.81 -18.09 -5.71
CA SER A 190 8.03 -18.73 -7.01
C SER A 190 9.48 -18.67 -7.51
N LEU A 191 10.40 -18.03 -6.76
CA LEU A 191 11.81 -17.98 -7.16
C LEU A 191 12.42 -19.37 -7.26
N PRO A 192 13.09 -19.69 -8.38
CA PRO A 192 13.90 -20.91 -8.50
C PRO A 192 15.16 -20.79 -7.62
N PRO A 193 15.94 -21.86 -7.43
CA PRO A 193 17.25 -21.76 -6.79
C PRO A 193 18.13 -20.69 -7.45
N LEU A 194 18.91 -19.96 -6.64
CA LEU A 194 19.76 -18.88 -7.13
C LEU A 194 20.96 -19.44 -7.90
N THR A 195 21.01 -19.10 -9.18
CA THR A 195 22.06 -19.47 -10.13
C THR A 195 22.40 -18.27 -11.03
N GLU A 196 23.43 -18.40 -11.88
CA GLU A 196 23.75 -17.36 -12.88
C GLU A 196 22.59 -17.08 -13.84
N GLU A 197 21.78 -18.10 -14.16
CA GLU A 197 20.64 -17.99 -15.06
C GLU A 197 19.45 -17.30 -14.37
N SER A 198 19.23 -17.56 -13.08
CA SER A 198 18.08 -17.06 -12.32
C SER A 198 18.32 -15.75 -11.58
N VAL A 199 19.58 -15.29 -11.43
CA VAL A 199 19.90 -14.05 -10.68
C VAL A 199 19.17 -12.81 -11.22
N GLY A 200 18.82 -12.81 -12.51
CA GLY A 200 18.02 -11.76 -13.12
C GLY A 200 16.61 -11.66 -12.52
N ASP A 201 15.98 -12.78 -12.18
CA ASP A 201 14.65 -12.82 -11.58
C ASP A 201 14.69 -12.28 -10.13
N TYR A 202 15.73 -12.64 -9.39
CA TYR A 202 15.99 -12.10 -8.07
C TYR A 202 16.21 -10.59 -8.09
N THR A 203 17.00 -10.09 -9.04
CA THR A 203 17.26 -8.65 -9.19
C THR A 203 15.98 -7.89 -9.51
N ARG A 204 15.16 -8.42 -10.44
CA ARG A 204 13.85 -7.82 -10.79
C ARG A 204 12.93 -7.76 -9.60
N LEU A 205 12.89 -8.83 -8.79
CA LEU A 205 12.10 -8.86 -7.59
C LEU A 205 12.59 -7.83 -6.55
N LEU A 206 13.89 -7.71 -6.34
CA LEU A 206 14.46 -6.67 -5.47
C LEU A 206 14.08 -5.25 -5.91
N GLU A 207 13.91 -4.99 -7.21
CA GLU A 207 13.51 -3.68 -7.75
C GLU A 207 12.05 -3.32 -7.47
N LEU A 208 11.17 -4.31 -7.24
CA LEU A 208 9.78 -4.04 -6.84
C LEU A 208 9.70 -3.35 -5.47
N TYR A 209 10.61 -3.67 -4.56
CA TYR A 209 10.68 -3.04 -3.24
C TYR A 209 11.35 -1.68 -3.35
N ARG A 210 10.58 -0.63 -3.58
CA ARG A 210 11.09 0.74 -3.79
C ARG A 210 11.38 1.48 -2.48
N GLY A 211 10.86 1.01 -1.38
CA GLY A 211 10.96 1.55 -0.03
C GLY A 211 10.08 0.73 0.90
N ASP A 212 10.06 1.08 2.17
CA ASP A 212 9.24 0.37 3.14
C ASP A 212 7.74 0.50 2.83
N TYR A 213 6.98 -0.46 3.29
CA TYR A 213 5.53 -0.50 3.15
C TYR A 213 4.89 0.74 3.79
N PHE A 214 4.21 1.56 2.97
CA PHE A 214 3.65 2.85 3.38
C PHE A 214 4.64 3.76 4.14
N ALA A 215 5.89 3.83 3.69
CA ALA A 215 6.98 4.56 4.38
C ALA A 215 6.71 6.05 4.60
N GLU A 216 5.96 6.69 3.68
CA GLU A 216 5.65 8.12 3.76
C GLU A 216 4.54 8.45 4.78
N TYR A 217 3.99 7.42 5.46
CA TYR A 217 2.84 7.60 6.36
C TYR A 217 3.12 6.97 7.73
N ASP A 218 2.73 7.66 8.79
CA ASP A 218 2.86 7.23 10.19
C ASP A 218 1.73 6.26 10.60
N TYR A 219 1.52 5.21 9.79
CA TYR A 219 0.48 4.20 10.08
C TYR A 219 0.99 3.15 11.06
N LEU A 220 0.65 3.29 12.35
CA LEU A 220 1.05 2.35 13.39
C LEU A 220 0.59 0.91 13.12
N TRP A 221 -0.61 0.75 12.56
CA TRP A 221 -1.15 -0.58 12.21
C TRP A 221 -0.35 -1.29 11.11
N ALA A 222 0.44 -0.56 10.32
CA ALA A 222 1.27 -1.12 9.25
C ALA A 222 2.65 -1.59 9.73
N GLU A 223 3.05 -1.26 10.96
CA GLU A 223 4.44 -1.44 11.41
C GLU A 223 4.90 -2.90 11.41
N SER A 224 4.08 -3.83 11.89
CA SER A 224 4.41 -5.26 11.85
C SER A 224 4.65 -5.76 10.42
N GLU A 225 3.80 -5.35 9.48
CA GLU A 225 3.92 -5.74 8.08
C GLU A 225 5.13 -5.06 7.42
N ARG A 226 5.38 -3.80 7.75
CA ARG A 226 6.55 -3.05 7.31
C ARG A 226 7.84 -3.76 7.69
N GLN A 227 7.96 -4.17 8.95
CA GLN A 227 9.14 -4.90 9.45
C GLN A 227 9.27 -6.27 8.79
N ARG A 228 8.18 -7.01 8.60
CA ARG A 228 8.19 -8.31 7.93
C ARG A 228 8.70 -8.19 6.50
N LEU A 229 8.11 -7.30 5.69
CA LEU A 229 8.49 -7.09 4.30
C LEU A 229 9.93 -6.58 4.15
N ARG A 230 10.37 -5.70 5.06
CA ARG A 230 11.75 -5.21 5.12
C ARG A 230 12.72 -6.35 5.40
N MET A 231 12.39 -7.25 6.31
CA MET A 231 13.22 -8.41 6.63
C MET A 231 13.31 -9.38 5.45
N ASP A 232 12.19 -9.66 4.79
CA ASP A 232 12.15 -10.52 3.59
C ASP A 232 13.04 -9.93 2.48
N TRP A 233 12.95 -8.61 2.26
CA TRP A 233 13.80 -7.92 1.29
C TRP A 233 15.29 -7.98 1.68
N TYR A 234 15.62 -7.77 2.95
CA TYR A 234 17.00 -7.84 3.44
C TYR A 234 17.61 -9.23 3.23
N ASN A 235 16.86 -10.28 3.55
CA ASN A 235 17.31 -11.66 3.36
C ASN A 235 17.57 -11.96 1.89
N LEU A 236 16.65 -11.57 1.00
CA LEU A 236 16.82 -11.74 -0.43
C LEU A 236 18.03 -10.96 -0.97
N ALA A 237 18.15 -9.69 -0.58
CA ALA A 237 19.24 -8.82 -1.01
C ALA A 237 20.59 -9.33 -0.54
N SER A 238 20.66 -9.80 0.71
CA SER A 238 21.89 -10.40 1.28
C SER A 238 22.29 -11.69 0.54
N GLN A 239 21.33 -12.53 0.22
CA GLN A 239 21.56 -13.74 -0.55
C GLN A 239 22.12 -13.43 -1.95
N VAL A 240 21.51 -12.47 -2.66
CA VAL A 240 21.98 -12.03 -3.99
C VAL A 240 23.34 -11.35 -3.88
N GLY A 241 23.57 -10.51 -2.88
CA GLY A 241 24.85 -9.84 -2.65
C GLY A 241 25.99 -10.85 -2.46
N ASN A 242 25.78 -11.85 -1.62
CA ASN A 242 26.77 -12.93 -1.40
C ASN A 242 27.02 -13.74 -2.68
N PHE A 243 26.00 -14.04 -3.44
CA PHE A 243 26.11 -14.74 -4.72
C PHE A 243 26.96 -13.91 -5.72
N LEU A 244 26.70 -12.62 -5.85
CA LEU A 244 27.45 -11.72 -6.73
C LEU A 244 28.93 -11.66 -6.34
N VAL A 245 29.22 -11.59 -5.03
CA VAL A 245 30.60 -11.62 -4.51
C VAL A 245 31.29 -12.93 -4.86
N ALA A 246 30.63 -14.07 -4.67
CA ALA A 246 31.18 -15.39 -4.97
C ALA A 246 31.51 -15.58 -6.49
N ASN A 247 30.74 -14.89 -7.35
CA ASN A 247 30.94 -14.93 -8.81
C ASN A 247 31.85 -13.79 -9.33
N GLY A 248 32.48 -13.01 -8.46
CA GLY A 248 33.39 -11.92 -8.85
C GLY A 248 32.72 -10.67 -9.40
N GLU A 249 31.39 -10.59 -9.32
CA GLU A 249 30.58 -9.44 -9.78
C GLU A 249 30.58 -8.30 -8.75
N TYR A 250 31.78 -7.87 -8.33
CA TYR A 250 31.99 -6.96 -7.21
C TYR A 250 31.28 -5.62 -7.36
N SER A 251 31.25 -5.04 -8.56
CA SER A 251 30.58 -3.76 -8.80
C SER A 251 29.06 -3.84 -8.58
N LYS A 252 28.42 -4.94 -9.01
CA LYS A 252 26.99 -5.16 -8.77
C LYS A 252 26.72 -5.41 -7.30
N ALA A 253 27.60 -6.17 -6.62
CA ALA A 253 27.51 -6.43 -5.19
C ALA A 253 27.57 -5.12 -4.39
N ILE A 254 28.51 -4.20 -4.72
CA ILE A 254 28.63 -2.90 -4.08
C ILE A 254 27.34 -2.09 -4.20
N VAL A 255 26.77 -1.99 -5.40
CA VAL A 255 25.49 -1.27 -5.61
C VAL A 255 24.39 -1.83 -4.71
N LEU A 256 24.28 -3.15 -4.61
CA LEU A 256 23.29 -3.81 -3.78
C LEU A 256 23.57 -3.58 -2.27
N TYR A 257 24.81 -3.74 -1.81
CA TYR A 257 25.16 -3.50 -0.41
C TYR A 257 24.98 -2.03 0.00
N LEU A 258 25.25 -1.07 -0.87
CA LEU A 258 24.94 0.35 -0.63
C LEU A 258 23.43 0.57 -0.47
N ARG A 259 22.61 -0.13 -1.27
CA ARG A 259 21.17 -0.08 -1.13
C ARG A 259 20.71 -0.70 0.19
N ILE A 260 21.29 -1.84 0.61
CA ILE A 260 21.01 -2.45 1.91
C ILE A 260 21.39 -1.48 3.03
N GLN A 261 22.54 -0.84 2.95
CA GLN A 261 23.05 0.12 3.95
C GLN A 261 22.09 1.30 4.17
N ARG A 262 21.38 1.77 3.11
CA ARG A 262 20.38 2.83 3.26
C ARG A 262 19.18 2.43 4.13
N PHE A 263 18.77 1.15 4.11
CA PHE A 263 17.68 0.63 4.93
C PHE A 263 18.15 0.18 6.32
N TYR A 264 19.43 -0.22 6.43
CA TYR A 264 20.06 -0.75 7.65
C TYR A 264 21.37 -0.02 7.94
N PRO A 265 21.33 1.29 8.21
CA PRO A 265 22.55 2.09 8.43
C PRO A 265 23.32 1.69 9.68
N HIS A 266 22.70 0.95 10.62
CA HIS A 266 23.30 0.59 11.91
C HIS A 266 23.97 -0.80 11.91
N VAL A 267 24.08 -1.46 10.75
CA VAL A 267 24.68 -2.81 10.63
C VAL A 267 26.15 -2.68 10.22
N GLU A 268 27.07 -2.83 11.19
CA GLU A 268 28.51 -2.68 10.98
C GLU A 268 29.08 -3.62 9.92
N GLU A 269 28.57 -4.84 9.85
CA GLU A 269 29.02 -5.86 8.88
C GLU A 269 28.78 -5.46 7.41
N LEU A 270 27.81 -4.58 7.15
CA LEU A 270 27.60 -4.04 5.80
C LEU A 270 28.73 -3.10 5.40
N TYR A 271 29.16 -2.22 6.30
CA TYR A 271 30.31 -1.35 6.07
C TYR A 271 31.57 -2.18 5.85
N PHE A 272 31.76 -3.22 6.67
CA PHE A 272 32.92 -4.10 6.53
C PHE A 272 32.91 -4.88 5.22
N SER A 273 31.75 -5.34 4.77
CA SER A 273 31.59 -6.00 3.47
C SER A 273 31.94 -5.05 2.33
N LEU A 274 31.45 -3.81 2.37
CA LEU A 274 31.77 -2.77 1.39
C LEU A 274 33.28 -2.44 1.41
N MET A 275 33.91 -2.32 2.60
CA MET A 275 35.34 -2.10 2.69
C MET A 275 36.15 -3.21 1.99
N LYS A 276 35.77 -4.48 2.19
CA LYS A 276 36.43 -5.62 1.55
C LYS A 276 36.24 -5.58 0.02
N LEU A 277 35.08 -5.23 -0.46
CA LEU A 277 34.80 -5.12 -1.89
C LEU A 277 35.57 -3.98 -2.56
N TYR A 278 35.63 -2.82 -1.90
CA TYR A 278 36.44 -1.69 -2.40
C TYR A 278 37.93 -1.99 -2.38
N ASP A 279 38.42 -2.76 -1.38
CA ASP A 279 39.82 -3.22 -1.35
C ASP A 279 40.17 -4.10 -2.56
N VAL A 280 39.26 -5.05 -2.91
CA VAL A 280 39.42 -5.88 -4.12
C VAL A 280 39.48 -5.05 -5.40
N LEU A 281 38.72 -3.96 -5.48
CA LEU A 281 38.72 -3.05 -6.62
C LEU A 281 39.87 -2.03 -6.58
N GLY A 282 40.66 -1.99 -5.51
CA GLY A 282 41.79 -1.06 -5.33
C GLY A 282 41.36 0.36 -4.99
N ASP A 283 40.08 0.60 -4.64
CA ASP A 283 39.57 1.92 -4.26
C ASP A 283 39.86 2.23 -2.77
N ARG A 284 41.06 2.73 -2.52
CA ARG A 284 41.51 3.04 -1.16
C ARG A 284 40.72 4.18 -0.51
N GLU A 285 40.21 5.13 -1.28
CA GLU A 285 39.45 6.25 -0.75
C GLU A 285 38.09 5.76 -0.24
N ALA A 286 37.39 4.92 -1.02
CA ALA A 286 36.11 4.32 -0.62
C ALA A 286 36.25 3.41 0.62
N VAL A 287 37.34 2.63 0.75
CA VAL A 287 37.60 1.83 1.96
C VAL A 287 37.69 2.73 3.18
N ALA A 288 38.50 3.81 3.11
CA ALA A 288 38.65 4.75 4.23
C ALA A 288 37.36 5.49 4.55
N GLY A 289 36.58 5.85 3.50
CA GLY A 289 35.27 6.48 3.63
C GLY A 289 34.27 5.59 4.39
N GLN A 290 34.14 4.33 4.02
CA GLN A 290 33.25 3.38 4.70
C GLN A 290 33.62 3.15 6.17
N TYR A 291 34.93 3.03 6.47
CA TYR A 291 35.36 2.89 7.84
C TYR A 291 35.05 4.12 8.71
N ASN A 292 35.24 5.33 8.16
CA ASN A 292 34.95 6.56 8.88
C ASN A 292 33.43 6.75 9.09
N SER A 293 32.61 6.48 8.08
CA SER A 293 31.14 6.54 8.19
C SER A 293 30.62 5.57 9.25
N MET A 294 31.14 4.33 9.29
CA MET A 294 30.79 3.36 10.32
C MET A 294 31.15 3.87 11.72
N ARG A 295 32.36 4.41 11.90
CA ARG A 295 32.79 4.95 13.20
C ARG A 295 31.96 6.15 13.66
N GLU A 296 31.56 6.99 12.74
CA GLU A 296 30.72 8.16 12.99
C GLU A 296 29.31 7.72 13.44
N MET A 297 28.72 6.80 12.72
CA MET A 297 27.43 6.18 13.07
C MET A 297 27.47 5.53 14.46
N LEU A 298 28.51 4.69 14.74
CA LEU A 298 28.63 4.02 16.03
C LEU A 298 28.79 5.00 17.19
N ARG A 299 29.55 6.07 16.98
CA ARG A 299 29.77 7.10 18.01
C ARG A 299 28.48 7.90 18.28
N GLU A 300 27.74 8.27 17.23
CA GLU A 300 26.60 9.17 17.35
C GLU A 300 25.36 8.44 17.85
N GLU A 301 25.13 7.21 17.38
CA GLU A 301 23.90 6.46 17.69
C GLU A 301 24.04 5.52 18.89
N PHE A 302 25.24 4.99 19.13
CA PHE A 302 25.46 3.94 20.13
C PHE A 302 26.51 4.28 21.19
N GLU A 303 27.15 5.45 21.08
CA GLU A 303 28.31 5.82 21.96
C GLU A 303 29.41 4.72 22.00
N ALA A 304 29.58 3.99 20.88
CA ALA A 304 30.43 2.81 20.79
C ALA A 304 31.60 3.01 19.84
N GLU A 305 32.63 2.16 20.02
CA GLU A 305 33.77 2.07 19.11
C GLU A 305 33.55 0.98 18.06
N ALA A 306 34.32 1.07 16.95
CA ALA A 306 34.34 0.04 15.92
C ALA A 306 34.67 -1.35 16.50
N PRO A 307 34.00 -2.43 16.06
CA PRO A 307 34.29 -3.79 16.46
C PRO A 307 35.77 -4.14 16.29
N PRO A 308 36.40 -4.89 17.25
CA PRO A 308 37.83 -5.16 17.25
C PRO A 308 38.33 -5.75 15.93
N HIS A 309 37.62 -6.72 15.36
CA HIS A 309 37.98 -7.38 14.11
C HIS A 309 38.00 -6.44 12.90
N ILE A 310 37.09 -5.48 12.83
CA ILE A 310 37.05 -4.47 11.76
C ILE A 310 38.20 -3.47 11.94
N LYS A 311 38.42 -3.04 13.17
CA LYS A 311 39.50 -2.12 13.51
C LYS A 311 40.90 -2.72 13.20
N GLU A 312 41.11 -4.00 13.55
CA GLU A 312 42.35 -4.72 13.25
C GLU A 312 42.54 -4.89 11.75
N TRP A 313 41.51 -5.31 11.03
CA TRP A 313 41.55 -5.42 9.57
C TRP A 313 41.90 -4.10 8.91
N TYR A 314 41.28 -2.99 9.33
CA TYR A 314 41.54 -1.67 8.77
C TYR A 314 42.96 -1.20 9.04
N GLN A 315 43.52 -1.45 10.23
CA GLN A 315 44.92 -1.12 10.56
C GLN A 315 45.90 -1.92 9.69
N GLN A 316 45.66 -3.23 9.53
CA GLN A 316 46.50 -4.06 8.66
C GLN A 316 46.41 -3.59 7.21
N TRP A 317 45.20 -3.29 6.73
CA TRP A 317 44.97 -2.77 5.40
C TRP A 317 45.68 -1.44 5.16
N LYS A 318 45.61 -0.51 6.10
CA LYS A 318 46.27 0.80 6.01
C LYS A 318 47.80 0.67 5.89
N ASN A 319 48.39 -0.35 6.49
CA ASN A 319 49.84 -0.63 6.45
C ASN A 319 50.26 -1.39 5.18
N ARG A 320 49.33 -1.88 4.37
CA ARG A 320 49.65 -2.43 3.05
C ARG A 320 49.99 -1.24 2.12
N LYS A 321 51.23 -1.21 1.62
CA LYS A 321 51.69 -0.22 0.65
C LYS A 321 51.11 -0.48 -0.76
#